data_d8cead9d4a3e6ab92933582f56bbf844
#
_entry.id   d8cead9d4a3e6ab92933582f56bbf844
#
_cell.length_a   1.000
_cell.length_b   1.000
_cell.length_c   1.000
_cell.angle_alpha   90.00
_cell.angle_beta   90.00
_cell.angle_gamma   90.00
#
_symmetry.space_group_name_H-M   'P 1'
#
loop_
_entity.id
_entity.type
_entity.pdbx_description
1 polymer ?
#
loop_
_entity_poly.entity_id
_entity_poly.type
_entity_poly.pdbx_seq_one_letter_code
_entity_poly.pdbx_strand_id
1 'polypeptide(L)'
;MNLLRSKVPSTPSSSDDDDASGKSRGPVSRPKRRRSKPLKVSNQIPPGRREEIEKALEGNQGTPARWSRKDGPKFHRFLRKRIRPETIRQLEYDLIDVDIGESWPIPITVVHGARPGPVVTLLGAIHGNELVGPLALTYLSGPNFIGEDKAIDPSAMAGTIRIIPVVNLPGYRRQSRYMPDGRDLNRGFPGKPDSNTTSRVANRMWNEIISTSDHVVDLHTAAVGRTNMPQIRANLAHPSSNRIARAFGIETILDNEGPKGSLRRVANDAGVAAITYEGGGSNEADPESVQVAIYGILNILRSLRVIPGYPSRPRFRILASGSVWVRSDQGGLLDVLTPAGSFVQKGETVATVTDPERPGENFDILSPARGLLISTATHPFVTAGTPIGHLLPMTGGTKTLRTRLDEEGCLITSGSDGEPSWREDDDIEDISVEGEWSGGSPDAEWGRDEESATEEEADEADPNWL
;
A
#
# COMPACT_ATOMS: atom_id res chain seq x y z
N MET A 1 14.59 -4.68 49.14
CA MET A 1 14.77 -3.76 50.27
C MET A 1 14.83 -2.35 49.75
N ASN A 2 13.98 -1.52 50.25
CA ASN A 2 13.75 -0.08 50.09
C ASN A 2 12.74 0.40 49.07
N LEU A 3 11.55 0.55 49.67
CA LEU A 3 10.45 1.38 49.29
C LEU A 3 10.80 2.86 49.23
N LEU A 4 10.28 3.59 48.25
CA LEU A 4 10.03 5.02 48.37
C LEU A 4 8.59 5.34 47.95
N ARG A 5 7.81 5.67 48.95
CA ARG A 5 6.51 6.33 48.86
C ARG A 5 6.71 7.80 48.51
N SER A 6 5.89 8.36 47.62
CA SER A 6 5.69 9.81 47.55
C SER A 6 4.21 10.16 47.44
N LYS A 7 3.83 11.06 48.27
CA LYS A 7 2.58 11.60 48.74
C LYS A 7 1.73 12.27 47.63
N VAL A 8 0.42 12.05 47.75
CA VAL A 8 -0.66 12.86 47.16
C VAL A 8 -0.86 14.12 48.03
N PRO A 9 -1.07 15.31 47.47
CA PRO A 9 -1.62 16.44 48.18
C PRO A 9 -3.13 16.56 47.94
N SER A 10 -3.83 16.78 49.06
CA SER A 10 -5.25 17.01 49.22
C SER A 10 -5.68 18.42 48.73
N THR A 11 -6.93 18.49 48.26
CA THR A 11 -7.72 19.69 47.95
C THR A 11 -8.14 20.43 49.23
N PRO A 12 -8.38 21.76 49.16
CA PRO A 12 -9.32 22.43 50.06
C PRO A 12 -10.58 22.92 49.34
N SER A 13 -11.70 22.75 50.03
CA SER A 13 -13.02 23.31 49.74
C SER A 13 -13.18 24.73 50.31
N SER A 14 -13.99 25.55 49.67
CA SER A 14 -15.01 26.47 50.20
C SER A 14 -15.30 27.55 49.20
N SER A 15 -16.49 27.69 48.84
CA SER A 15 -17.70 28.42 49.25
C SER A 15 -17.87 29.78 48.56
N ASP A 16 -18.99 29.85 47.84
CA ASP A 16 -19.95 30.96 47.60
C ASP A 16 -19.44 32.38 47.32
N ASP A 17 -19.86 32.96 46.23
CA ASP A 17 -20.88 34.00 46.15
C ASP A 17 -21.10 34.53 44.70
N ASP A 18 -22.35 34.87 44.44
CA ASP A 18 -22.93 35.47 43.23
C ASP A 18 -22.24 36.73 42.72
N ASP A 19 -22.11 36.93 41.42
CA ASP A 19 -22.67 38.13 40.78
C ASP A 19 -22.79 38.02 39.25
N ALA A 20 -23.92 38.48 38.74
CA ALA A 20 -24.29 38.50 37.35
C ALA A 20 -23.77 39.74 36.64
N SER A 21 -22.97 39.61 35.58
CA SER A 21 -22.91 40.60 34.52
C SER A 21 -22.46 39.99 33.19
N GLY A 22 -23.35 40.07 32.19
CA GLY A 22 -23.13 39.59 30.84
C GLY A 22 -22.01 40.38 30.13
N LYS A 23 -21.08 39.61 29.56
CA LYS A 23 -20.22 40.10 28.48
C LYS A 23 -20.14 39.07 27.36
N SER A 24 -20.50 39.53 26.16
CA SER A 24 -20.44 38.86 24.89
C SER A 24 -19.07 38.20 24.64
N ARG A 25 -19.05 36.90 24.42
CA ARG A 25 -17.85 36.19 23.96
C ARG A 25 -17.61 36.49 22.48
N GLY A 26 -16.52 37.15 22.19
CA GLY A 26 -15.99 37.34 20.84
C GLY A 26 -15.52 35.99 20.23
N PRO A 27 -15.31 35.93 18.91
CA PRO A 27 -15.02 34.69 18.21
C PRO A 27 -13.68 34.08 18.67
N VAL A 28 -13.75 32.78 19.06
CA VAL A 28 -12.58 31.96 19.43
C VAL A 28 -11.67 31.82 18.22
N SER A 29 -10.48 32.41 18.28
CA SER A 29 -9.46 32.27 17.25
C SER A 29 -8.99 30.84 17.19
N ARG A 30 -9.13 30.19 16.02
CA ARG A 30 -8.57 28.87 15.75
C ARG A 30 -7.06 28.89 15.95
N PRO A 31 -6.45 27.89 16.62
CA PRO A 31 -5.00 27.82 16.78
C PRO A 31 -4.34 27.68 15.40
N LYS A 32 -3.37 28.56 15.13
CA LYS A 32 -2.55 28.49 13.91
C LYS A 32 -1.82 27.14 13.87
N ARG A 33 -2.15 26.27 12.89
CA ARG A 33 -1.40 25.06 12.60
C ARG A 33 0.09 25.43 12.44
N ARG A 34 0.95 24.88 13.30
CA ARG A 34 2.40 24.90 13.07
C ARG A 34 2.65 24.13 11.77
N ARG A 35 3.18 24.83 10.77
CA ARG A 35 3.69 24.19 9.55
C ARG A 35 4.86 23.29 9.96
N SER A 36 4.71 21.97 9.81
CA SER A 36 5.82 21.05 9.86
C SER A 36 6.82 21.41 8.77
N LYS A 37 8.11 21.33 9.07
CA LYS A 37 9.16 21.52 8.06
C LYS A 37 8.96 20.47 6.98
N PRO A 38 9.05 20.82 5.68
CA PRO A 38 8.94 19.86 4.61
C PRO A 38 10.07 18.82 4.76
N LEU A 39 9.71 17.53 4.67
CA LEU A 39 10.68 16.45 4.47
C LEU A 39 11.53 16.82 3.24
N LYS A 40 12.85 16.84 3.41
CA LYS A 40 13.78 16.99 2.29
C LYS A 40 13.82 15.67 1.51
N VAL A 41 12.80 15.42 0.70
CA VAL A 41 12.95 14.46 -0.40
C VAL A 41 13.72 15.21 -1.47
N SER A 42 14.99 14.90 -1.59
CA SER A 42 15.89 15.47 -2.59
C SER A 42 15.57 14.91 -3.97
N ASN A 43 14.43 15.29 -4.53
CA ASN A 43 14.05 15.00 -5.91
C ASN A 43 14.25 16.20 -6.82
N GLN A 44 15.25 17.02 -6.57
CA GLN A 44 15.74 17.94 -7.57
C GLN A 44 16.59 17.15 -8.57
N ILE A 45 16.14 17.11 -9.82
CA ILE A 45 16.97 16.65 -10.95
C ILE A 45 18.24 17.49 -10.90
N PRO A 46 19.45 16.89 -10.79
CA PRO A 46 20.71 17.64 -10.78
C PRO A 46 20.81 18.53 -12.02
N PRO A 47 21.32 19.77 -11.93
CA PRO A 47 21.33 20.73 -13.03
C PRO A 47 21.97 20.25 -14.34
N GLY A 48 22.99 19.37 -14.29
CA GLY A 48 23.62 18.80 -15.51
C GLY A 48 22.79 17.70 -16.21
N ARG A 49 21.76 17.19 -15.55
CA ARG A 49 20.95 16.08 -16.07
C ARG A 49 19.78 16.53 -16.91
N ARG A 50 19.41 17.79 -16.84
CA ARG A 50 18.38 18.40 -17.67
C ARG A 50 18.79 18.37 -19.16
N GLU A 51 20.05 18.70 -19.46
CA GLU A 51 20.61 18.65 -20.80
C GLU A 51 20.72 17.20 -21.32
N GLU A 52 21.06 16.24 -20.48
CA GLU A 52 21.10 14.82 -20.86
C GLU A 52 19.70 14.27 -21.16
N ILE A 53 18.69 14.67 -20.39
CA ILE A 53 17.29 14.30 -20.63
C ILE A 53 16.77 14.93 -21.91
N GLU A 54 17.06 16.21 -22.16
CA GLU A 54 16.69 16.90 -23.40
C GLU A 54 17.37 16.26 -24.61
N LYS A 55 18.67 15.94 -24.50
CA LYS A 55 19.44 15.26 -25.54
C LYS A 55 18.99 13.81 -25.80
N ALA A 56 18.59 13.08 -24.74
CA ALA A 56 18.02 11.74 -24.88
C ALA A 56 16.60 11.76 -25.45
N LEU A 57 15.83 12.83 -25.21
CA LEU A 57 14.52 13.05 -25.83
C LEU A 57 14.65 13.42 -27.33
N GLU A 58 15.73 14.12 -27.71
CA GLU A 58 16.04 14.41 -29.11
C GLU A 58 16.57 13.19 -29.86
N GLY A 59 17.36 12.31 -29.19
CA GLY A 59 18.00 11.13 -29.80
C GLY A 59 17.09 9.91 -29.97
N ASN A 60 16.01 9.80 -29.18
CA ASN A 60 15.10 8.66 -29.21
C ASN A 60 13.85 8.98 -30.08
N GLN A 61 14.04 9.23 -31.34
CA GLN A 61 12.97 9.25 -32.35
C GLN A 61 12.51 7.83 -32.74
N GLY A 62 12.42 6.94 -31.78
CA GLY A 62 11.57 5.78 -31.88
C GLY A 62 10.15 6.29 -32.07
N THR A 63 9.57 6.06 -33.22
CA THR A 63 8.30 6.57 -33.73
C THR A 63 7.26 6.56 -32.61
N PRO A 64 6.81 7.72 -32.08
CA PRO A 64 5.68 7.73 -31.18
C PRO A 64 4.50 7.15 -31.94
N ALA A 65 3.74 6.25 -31.32
CA ALA A 65 2.47 5.77 -31.86
C ALA A 65 1.75 6.98 -32.44
N ARG A 66 1.41 6.92 -33.74
CA ARG A 66 0.92 8.05 -34.56
C ARG A 66 -0.31 8.68 -33.91
N TRP A 67 -0.10 9.63 -33.05
CA TRP A 67 -1.15 10.54 -32.60
C TRP A 67 -1.24 11.62 -33.65
N SER A 68 -2.31 11.58 -34.44
CA SER A 68 -2.50 12.63 -35.47
C SER A 68 -2.82 13.94 -34.74
N ARG A 69 -2.20 15.06 -35.15
CA ARG A 69 -2.54 16.41 -34.68
C ARG A 69 -4.03 16.79 -34.91
N LYS A 70 -4.83 15.94 -35.57
CA LYS A 70 -6.28 16.11 -35.73
C LYS A 70 -7.09 15.78 -34.49
N ASP A 71 -6.52 15.00 -33.55
CA ASP A 71 -7.16 14.74 -32.28
C ASP A 71 -6.63 15.75 -31.24
N GLY A 72 -7.18 16.94 -31.22
CA GLY A 72 -6.92 17.94 -30.18
C GLY A 72 -7.17 17.38 -28.78
N PRO A 73 -6.68 18.05 -27.73
CA PRO A 73 -6.82 17.58 -26.34
C PRO A 73 -8.28 17.32 -26.02
N LYS A 74 -8.61 16.06 -25.68
CA LYS A 74 -9.97 15.61 -25.36
C LYS A 74 -10.25 15.77 -23.89
N PHE A 75 -11.46 16.15 -23.53
CA PHE A 75 -11.90 16.14 -22.14
C PHE A 75 -11.89 14.71 -21.59
N HIS A 76 -11.34 14.52 -20.41
CA HIS A 76 -11.56 13.30 -19.63
C HIS A 76 -12.94 13.33 -18.99
N ARG A 77 -13.71 12.24 -19.14
CA ARG A 77 -15.02 12.08 -18.51
C ARG A 77 -14.87 11.14 -17.32
N PHE A 78 -15.17 11.64 -16.13
CA PHE A 78 -15.06 10.85 -14.90
C PHE A 78 -16.13 11.32 -13.89
N LEU A 79 -16.83 10.39 -13.26
CA LEU A 79 -17.88 10.66 -12.28
C LEU A 79 -18.86 11.76 -12.76
N ARG A 80 -19.36 11.64 -14.01
CA ARG A 80 -20.24 12.62 -14.68
C ARG A 80 -19.63 14.03 -14.86
N LYS A 81 -18.36 14.23 -14.52
CA LYS A 81 -17.63 15.50 -14.72
C LYS A 81 -16.85 15.48 -16.01
N ARG A 82 -16.68 16.66 -16.62
CA ARG A 82 -15.78 16.87 -17.77
C ARG A 82 -14.54 17.60 -17.25
N ILE A 83 -13.38 16.95 -17.35
CA ILE A 83 -12.10 17.48 -16.90
C ILE A 83 -11.33 17.94 -18.13
N ARG A 84 -10.91 19.22 -18.15
CA ARG A 84 -10.15 19.79 -19.25
C ARG A 84 -8.72 19.24 -19.25
N PRO A 85 -8.08 19.16 -20.44
CA PRO A 85 -6.64 18.93 -20.51
C PRO A 85 -5.83 19.96 -19.69
N GLU A 86 -4.64 19.58 -19.30
CA GLU A 86 -3.70 20.41 -18.52
C GLU A 86 -4.28 20.95 -17.21
N THR A 87 -5.17 20.16 -16.56
CA THR A 87 -5.80 20.59 -15.31
C THR A 87 -5.67 19.56 -14.20
N ILE A 88 -5.68 20.11 -12.97
CA ILE A 88 -5.80 19.37 -11.73
C ILE A 88 -7.20 19.64 -11.16
N ARG A 89 -7.90 18.60 -10.74
CA ARG A 89 -9.22 18.71 -10.12
C ARG A 89 -9.28 17.90 -8.84
N GLN A 90 -9.75 18.54 -7.78
CA GLN A 90 -10.14 17.89 -6.55
C GLN A 90 -11.63 17.56 -6.65
N LEU A 91 -11.98 16.32 -6.40
CA LEU A 91 -13.34 15.81 -6.39
C LEU A 91 -13.60 15.13 -5.06
N GLU A 92 -14.85 15.13 -4.66
CA GLU A 92 -15.38 14.26 -3.60
C GLU A 92 -16.44 13.39 -4.23
N TYR A 93 -16.45 12.11 -3.88
CA TYR A 93 -17.39 11.15 -4.43
C TYR A 93 -17.91 10.20 -3.35
N ASP A 94 -19.22 10.21 -3.17
CA ASP A 94 -19.89 9.30 -2.23
C ASP A 94 -20.00 7.91 -2.84
N LEU A 95 -19.31 6.94 -2.26
CA LEU A 95 -19.38 5.54 -2.68
C LEU A 95 -20.70 4.87 -2.31
N ILE A 96 -21.41 5.41 -1.33
CA ILE A 96 -22.71 4.92 -0.90
C ILE A 96 -23.57 6.10 -0.43
N ASP A 97 -24.82 6.06 -0.77
CA ASP A 97 -25.83 6.95 -0.20
C ASP A 97 -26.26 6.32 1.14
N VAL A 98 -25.88 6.93 2.24
CA VAL A 98 -26.20 6.44 3.58
C VAL A 98 -27.51 7.07 4.04
N ASP A 99 -28.43 6.25 4.54
CA ASP A 99 -29.82 6.64 4.75
C ASP A 99 -30.05 7.61 5.93
N ILE A 100 -29.09 7.78 6.84
CA ILE A 100 -29.29 8.61 8.05
C ILE A 100 -28.09 9.53 8.29
N GLY A 101 -28.05 10.65 7.54
CA GLY A 101 -27.18 11.79 7.85
C GLY A 101 -25.67 11.57 7.81
N GLU A 102 -25.20 10.40 7.44
CA GLU A 102 -23.78 10.09 7.29
C GLU A 102 -23.43 9.91 5.80
N SER A 103 -22.39 10.59 5.35
CA SER A 103 -21.85 10.49 4.00
C SER A 103 -20.39 10.05 4.10
N TRP A 104 -19.96 9.18 3.17
CA TRP A 104 -18.58 8.70 3.10
C TRP A 104 -17.90 9.17 1.80
N PRO A 105 -17.73 10.49 1.64
CA PRO A 105 -17.09 11.04 0.46
C PRO A 105 -15.62 10.68 0.43
N ILE A 106 -15.19 9.98 -0.60
CA ILE A 106 -13.77 9.74 -0.84
C ILE A 106 -13.15 10.92 -1.58
N PRO A 107 -11.95 11.38 -1.14
CA PRO A 107 -11.24 12.44 -1.84
C PRO A 107 -10.54 11.89 -3.07
N ILE A 108 -10.70 12.54 -4.21
CA ILE A 108 -10.09 12.14 -5.47
C ILE A 108 -9.37 13.33 -6.10
N THR A 109 -8.06 13.20 -6.31
CA THR A 109 -7.30 14.12 -7.15
C THR A 109 -7.21 13.56 -8.56
N VAL A 110 -7.68 14.33 -9.54
CA VAL A 110 -7.55 13.97 -10.96
C VAL A 110 -6.60 14.94 -11.64
N VAL A 111 -5.51 14.40 -12.19
CA VAL A 111 -4.56 15.14 -13.01
C VAL A 111 -4.73 14.69 -14.45
N HIS A 112 -5.16 15.59 -15.34
CA HIS A 112 -5.39 15.27 -16.74
C HIS A 112 -4.40 16.01 -17.63
N GLY A 113 -3.60 15.25 -18.36
CA GLY A 113 -2.50 15.75 -19.18
C GLY A 113 -2.92 16.43 -20.49
N ALA A 114 -1.95 17.10 -21.10
CA ALA A 114 -2.09 17.78 -22.39
C ALA A 114 -2.29 16.83 -23.57
N ARG A 115 -1.83 15.59 -23.45
CA ARG A 115 -1.80 14.60 -24.52
C ARG A 115 -2.66 13.39 -24.20
N PRO A 116 -3.23 12.71 -25.19
CA PRO A 116 -3.87 11.42 -25.01
C PRO A 116 -2.89 10.39 -24.40
N GLY A 117 -3.39 9.51 -23.54
CA GLY A 117 -2.62 8.47 -22.89
C GLY A 117 -3.50 7.62 -21.98
N PRO A 118 -2.92 6.68 -21.22
CA PRO A 118 -3.66 5.79 -20.36
C PRO A 118 -4.26 6.50 -19.14
N VAL A 119 -5.28 5.86 -18.56
CA VAL A 119 -5.86 6.22 -17.25
C VAL A 119 -5.22 5.33 -16.19
N VAL A 120 -4.47 5.95 -15.29
CA VAL A 120 -3.83 5.27 -14.15
C VAL A 120 -4.55 5.67 -12.87
N THR A 121 -5.07 4.70 -12.15
CA THR A 121 -5.75 4.90 -10.86
C THR A 121 -4.88 4.36 -9.73
N LEU A 122 -4.64 5.20 -8.72
CA LEU A 122 -3.83 4.94 -7.55
C LEU A 122 -4.75 4.92 -6.33
N LEU A 123 -4.75 3.83 -5.57
CA LEU A 123 -5.64 3.60 -4.45
C LEU A 123 -4.85 3.36 -3.17
N GLY A 124 -5.37 3.87 -2.06
CA GLY A 124 -4.88 3.55 -0.72
C GLY A 124 -6.05 3.31 0.25
N ALA A 125 -5.75 2.67 1.36
CA ALA A 125 -6.70 2.34 2.42
C ALA A 125 -8.00 1.68 1.91
N ILE A 126 -7.90 0.63 1.10
CA ILE A 126 -8.98 -0.35 0.93
C ILE A 126 -9.22 -1.03 2.29
N HIS A 127 -8.13 -1.31 3.02
CA HIS A 127 -8.18 -1.60 4.44
C HIS A 127 -7.90 -0.31 5.22
N GLY A 128 -8.83 0.10 6.09
CA GLY A 128 -8.80 1.44 6.67
C GLY A 128 -7.63 1.70 7.63
N ASN A 129 -7.01 0.67 8.17
CA ASN A 129 -5.88 0.77 9.08
C ASN A 129 -4.50 0.66 8.40
N GLU A 130 -4.44 0.60 7.06
CA GLU A 130 -3.20 0.52 6.30
C GLU A 130 -2.80 1.93 5.83
N LEU A 131 -1.79 2.54 6.48
CA LEU A 131 -1.55 3.99 6.40
C LEU A 131 -0.45 4.40 5.43
N VAL A 132 0.38 3.48 4.95
CA VAL A 132 1.45 3.77 3.97
C VAL A 132 0.88 4.32 2.67
N GLY A 133 -0.15 3.67 2.11
CA GLY A 133 -0.83 4.10 0.90
C GLY A 133 -1.43 5.50 1.03
N PRO A 134 -2.29 5.77 2.03
CA PRO A 134 -2.82 7.11 2.30
C PRO A 134 -1.77 8.20 2.38
N LEU A 135 -0.66 7.95 3.10
CA LEU A 135 0.39 8.94 3.26
C LEU A 135 1.16 9.18 1.96
N ALA A 136 1.56 8.10 1.26
CA ALA A 136 2.25 8.20 -0.03
C ALA A 136 1.41 8.97 -1.07
N LEU A 137 0.12 8.64 -1.19
CA LEU A 137 -0.78 9.29 -2.14
C LEU A 137 -1.13 10.73 -1.76
N THR A 138 -1.19 11.04 -0.45
CA THR A 138 -1.36 12.42 0.02
C THR A 138 -0.15 13.27 -0.33
N TYR A 139 1.07 12.76 -0.14
CA TYR A 139 2.29 13.45 -0.57
C TYR A 139 2.33 13.63 -2.09
N LEU A 140 2.05 12.55 -2.84
CA LEU A 140 2.05 12.57 -4.30
C LEU A 140 1.02 13.56 -4.88
N SER A 141 -0.11 13.77 -4.19
CA SER A 141 -1.16 14.75 -4.56
C SER A 141 -0.78 16.19 -4.22
N GLY A 142 0.30 16.40 -3.48
CA GLY A 142 0.70 17.69 -2.98
C GLY A 142 1.52 18.54 -3.98
N PRO A 143 1.71 19.83 -3.66
CA PRO A 143 2.41 20.77 -4.54
C PRO A 143 3.90 20.48 -4.74
N ASN A 144 4.47 19.55 -3.98
CA ASN A 144 5.84 19.10 -4.19
C ASN A 144 6.00 18.18 -5.40
N PHE A 145 4.93 17.49 -5.80
CA PHE A 145 4.92 16.51 -6.88
C PHE A 145 4.06 16.94 -8.07
N ILE A 146 2.99 17.71 -7.84
CA ILE A 146 2.06 18.14 -8.89
C ILE A 146 2.18 19.65 -9.14
N GLY A 147 2.34 20.05 -10.38
CA GLY A 147 2.41 21.46 -10.82
C GLY A 147 3.41 21.65 -11.95
N GLU A 148 3.56 22.92 -12.37
CA GLU A 148 4.55 23.32 -13.35
C GLU A 148 5.97 23.01 -12.86
N ASP A 149 6.80 22.46 -13.72
CA ASP A 149 8.17 22.01 -13.41
C ASP A 149 8.28 20.96 -12.28
N LYS A 150 7.20 20.24 -11.98
CA LYS A 150 7.16 19.12 -11.03
C LYS A 150 7.22 17.77 -11.75
N ALA A 151 7.42 16.71 -10.94
CA ALA A 151 7.43 15.34 -11.49
C ALA A 151 6.13 14.99 -12.24
N ILE A 152 5.00 15.55 -11.80
CA ILE A 152 3.67 15.42 -12.39
C ILE A 152 3.23 16.81 -12.87
N ASP A 153 3.64 17.19 -14.05
CA ASP A 153 3.24 18.44 -14.70
C ASP A 153 2.15 18.14 -15.74
N PRO A 154 0.91 18.63 -15.53
CA PRO A 154 -0.18 18.39 -16.46
C PRO A 154 0.12 18.83 -17.90
N SER A 155 0.93 19.88 -18.10
CA SER A 155 1.31 20.38 -19.43
C SER A 155 2.26 19.43 -20.18
N ALA A 156 3.08 18.68 -19.43
CA ALA A 156 4.03 17.71 -19.96
C ALA A 156 3.47 16.26 -19.98
N MET A 157 2.29 16.04 -19.39
CA MET A 157 1.71 14.70 -19.24
C MET A 157 0.97 14.19 -20.47
N ALA A 158 0.89 12.84 -20.56
CA ALA A 158 -0.05 12.13 -21.42
C ALA A 158 -0.99 11.26 -20.58
N GLY A 159 -2.31 11.29 -20.90
CA GLY A 159 -3.30 10.50 -20.17
C GLY A 159 -3.81 11.16 -18.90
N THR A 160 -4.21 10.34 -17.95
CA THR A 160 -4.87 10.80 -16.71
C THR A 160 -4.37 10.01 -15.52
N ILE A 161 -4.09 10.69 -14.41
CA ILE A 161 -3.82 10.07 -13.12
C ILE A 161 -5.01 10.37 -12.20
N ARG A 162 -5.56 9.35 -11.57
CA ARG A 162 -6.58 9.46 -10.52
C ARG A 162 -5.95 8.98 -9.22
N ILE A 163 -5.93 9.83 -8.20
CA ILE A 163 -5.28 9.56 -6.91
C ILE A 163 -6.37 9.56 -5.84
N ILE A 164 -6.55 8.43 -5.17
CA ILE A 164 -7.57 8.20 -4.14
C ILE A 164 -6.85 7.71 -2.87
N PRO A 165 -6.45 8.62 -1.99
CA PRO A 165 -5.65 8.25 -0.80
C PRO A 165 -6.39 7.34 0.17
N VAL A 166 -7.72 7.49 0.29
CA VAL A 166 -8.54 6.72 1.23
C VAL A 166 -9.80 6.25 0.55
N VAL A 167 -9.91 4.95 0.35
CA VAL A 167 -11.10 4.30 -0.23
C VAL A 167 -12.11 3.94 0.85
N ASN A 168 -11.69 3.21 1.89
CA ASN A 168 -12.51 2.82 3.03
C ASN A 168 -12.46 3.91 4.10
N LEU A 169 -13.15 5.02 3.86
CA LEU A 169 -13.15 6.16 4.78
C LEU A 169 -13.68 5.82 6.18
N PRO A 170 -14.77 5.05 6.33
CA PRO A 170 -15.26 4.66 7.67
C PRO A 170 -14.26 3.75 8.41
N GLY A 171 -13.64 2.79 7.73
CA GLY A 171 -12.58 1.97 8.31
C GLY A 171 -11.35 2.81 8.70
N TYR A 172 -10.94 3.73 7.83
CA TYR A 172 -9.82 4.64 8.10
C TYR A 172 -10.04 5.49 9.36
N ARG A 173 -11.24 6.05 9.54
CA ARG A 173 -11.60 6.82 10.73
C ARG A 173 -11.60 6.00 12.02
N ARG A 174 -11.93 4.71 11.92
CA ARG A 174 -11.96 3.76 13.05
C ARG A 174 -10.66 2.99 13.23
N GLN A 175 -9.67 3.20 12.36
CA GLN A 175 -8.43 2.41 12.32
C GLN A 175 -8.71 0.91 12.23
N SER A 176 -9.72 0.55 11.43
CA SER A 176 -10.17 -0.81 11.21
C SER A 176 -9.88 -1.25 9.77
N ARG A 177 -9.45 -2.49 9.62
CA ARG A 177 -9.31 -3.14 8.31
C ARG A 177 -10.63 -3.16 7.56
N TYR A 178 -11.71 -3.47 8.27
CA TYR A 178 -13.02 -3.81 7.74
C TYR A 178 -13.90 -2.59 7.48
N MET A 179 -14.91 -2.81 6.63
CA MET A 179 -16.05 -1.92 6.46
C MET A 179 -16.94 -1.93 7.73
N PRO A 180 -17.88 -0.98 7.88
CA PRO A 180 -18.77 -0.91 9.04
C PRO A 180 -19.63 -2.16 9.28
N ASP A 181 -19.91 -2.93 8.23
CA ASP A 181 -20.64 -4.20 8.30
C ASP A 181 -19.75 -5.42 8.63
N GLY A 182 -18.49 -5.18 9.08
CA GLY A 182 -17.54 -6.20 9.51
C GLY A 182 -16.86 -6.96 8.36
N ARG A 183 -17.13 -6.62 7.10
CA ARG A 183 -16.61 -7.34 5.94
C ARG A 183 -15.37 -6.70 5.34
N ASP A 184 -14.50 -7.55 4.77
CA ASP A 184 -13.32 -7.12 4.03
C ASP A 184 -13.72 -6.62 2.63
N LEU A 185 -13.51 -5.31 2.37
CA LEU A 185 -13.81 -4.71 1.07
C LEU A 185 -13.01 -5.38 -0.06
N ASN A 186 -11.77 -5.82 0.23
CA ASN A 186 -10.93 -6.51 -0.75
C ASN A 186 -11.27 -8.00 -0.94
N ARG A 187 -12.47 -8.40 -0.53
CA ARG A 187 -13.13 -9.68 -0.83
C ARG A 187 -14.49 -9.48 -1.50
N GLY A 188 -14.93 -8.23 -1.59
CA GLY A 188 -16.27 -7.86 -2.07
C GLY A 188 -16.37 -7.56 -3.57
N PHE A 189 -15.27 -7.48 -4.32
CA PHE A 189 -15.29 -7.12 -5.75
C PHE A 189 -15.78 -8.27 -6.66
N PRO A 190 -16.50 -7.95 -7.77
CA PRO A 190 -16.92 -6.63 -8.24
C PRO A 190 -18.14 -6.07 -7.49
N GLY A 191 -18.72 -6.79 -6.56
CA GLY A 191 -19.88 -6.43 -5.78
C GLY A 191 -21.22 -6.50 -6.51
N LYS A 192 -22.30 -6.21 -5.77
CA LYS A 192 -23.69 -6.18 -6.29
C LYS A 192 -24.40 -4.94 -5.73
N PRO A 193 -25.28 -4.27 -6.52
CA PRO A 193 -25.94 -3.03 -6.09
C PRO A 193 -27.03 -3.23 -5.03
N ASP A 194 -27.55 -4.43 -4.90
CA ASP A 194 -28.69 -4.84 -4.05
C ASP A 194 -28.27 -5.77 -2.89
N SER A 195 -27.00 -5.75 -2.52
CA SER A 195 -26.42 -6.60 -1.48
C SER A 195 -26.05 -5.78 -0.22
N ASN A 196 -25.22 -6.36 0.67
CA ASN A 196 -24.72 -5.69 1.86
C ASN A 196 -23.88 -4.44 1.53
N THR A 197 -23.61 -3.62 2.55
CA THR A 197 -22.89 -2.34 2.41
C THR A 197 -21.55 -2.49 1.70
N THR A 198 -20.71 -3.44 2.13
CA THR A 198 -19.42 -3.72 1.51
C THR A 198 -19.55 -4.05 0.03
N SER A 199 -20.48 -4.94 -0.33
CA SER A 199 -20.71 -5.34 -1.73
C SER A 199 -21.24 -4.17 -2.59
N ARG A 200 -22.08 -3.30 -2.04
CA ARG A 200 -22.58 -2.08 -2.72
C ARG A 200 -21.44 -1.09 -2.97
N VAL A 201 -20.57 -0.86 -1.99
CA VAL A 201 -19.37 -0.02 -2.14
C VAL A 201 -18.44 -0.60 -3.19
N ALA A 202 -18.14 -1.90 -3.14
CA ALA A 202 -17.32 -2.59 -4.13
C ALA A 202 -17.90 -2.46 -5.54
N ASN A 203 -19.21 -2.62 -5.70
CA ASN A 203 -19.90 -2.50 -6.98
C ASN A 203 -19.79 -1.08 -7.55
N ARG A 204 -19.96 -0.06 -6.73
CA ARG A 204 -19.86 1.34 -7.15
C ARG A 204 -18.44 1.70 -7.53
N MET A 205 -17.45 1.28 -6.72
CA MET A 205 -16.03 1.41 -7.07
C MET A 205 -15.69 0.73 -8.39
N TRP A 206 -16.14 -0.49 -8.57
CA TRP A 206 -15.92 -1.25 -9.80
C TRP A 206 -16.45 -0.50 -11.02
N ASN A 207 -17.73 -0.18 -11.03
CA ASN A 207 -18.40 0.40 -12.20
C ASN A 207 -17.94 1.83 -12.52
N GLU A 208 -17.70 2.65 -11.51
CA GLU A 208 -17.46 4.10 -11.70
C GLU A 208 -15.95 4.43 -11.77
N ILE A 209 -15.07 3.62 -11.18
CA ILE A 209 -13.66 3.93 -11.04
C ILE A 209 -12.77 2.88 -11.70
N ILE A 210 -12.83 1.62 -11.24
CA ILE A 210 -11.85 0.60 -11.60
C ILE A 210 -11.99 0.16 -13.06
N SER A 211 -13.20 -0.23 -13.48
CA SER A 211 -13.46 -0.69 -14.85
C SER A 211 -13.23 0.39 -15.93
N THR A 212 -13.10 1.65 -15.52
CA THR A 212 -12.80 2.80 -16.39
C THR A 212 -11.33 3.19 -16.39
N SER A 213 -10.47 2.36 -15.80
CA SER A 213 -9.01 2.53 -15.72
C SER A 213 -8.30 1.60 -16.69
N ASP A 214 -7.14 1.99 -17.21
CA ASP A 214 -6.25 1.10 -17.95
C ASP A 214 -5.30 0.37 -17.00
N HIS A 215 -4.87 1.06 -15.93
CA HIS A 215 -3.95 0.55 -14.92
C HIS A 215 -4.40 0.96 -13.52
N VAL A 216 -4.22 0.05 -12.56
CA VAL A 216 -4.53 0.26 -11.15
C VAL A 216 -3.34 -0.15 -10.30
N VAL A 217 -2.95 0.71 -9.36
CA VAL A 217 -1.96 0.43 -8.32
C VAL A 217 -2.67 0.56 -6.98
N ASP A 218 -2.76 -0.55 -6.25
CA ASP A 218 -3.41 -0.64 -4.95
C ASP A 218 -2.35 -0.76 -3.86
N LEU A 219 -2.31 0.21 -2.93
CA LEU A 219 -1.27 0.33 -1.92
C LEU A 219 -1.76 -0.21 -0.58
N HIS A 220 -1.08 -1.23 -0.10
CA HIS A 220 -1.34 -1.96 1.13
C HIS A 220 -0.15 -1.99 2.08
N THR A 221 -0.40 -2.48 3.29
CA THR A 221 0.60 -2.90 4.28
C THR A 221 0.30 -4.32 4.74
N ALA A 222 1.16 -4.89 5.58
CA ALA A 222 0.83 -6.12 6.28
C ALA A 222 -0.43 -5.94 7.17
N ALA A 223 -1.15 -7.03 7.39
CA ALA A 223 -2.25 -7.09 8.34
C ALA A 223 -1.78 -6.82 9.79
N VAL A 224 -2.74 -6.60 10.69
CA VAL A 224 -2.45 -6.37 12.12
C VAL A 224 -1.52 -7.44 12.69
N GLY A 225 -0.55 -7.01 13.49
CA GLY A 225 0.43 -7.88 14.13
C GLY A 225 1.57 -8.34 13.23
N ARG A 226 1.81 -7.64 12.10
CA ARG A 226 2.89 -7.93 11.15
C ARG A 226 3.45 -6.72 10.48
N THR A 227 4.63 -6.92 9.90
CA THR A 227 5.27 -5.98 8.97
C THR A 227 5.81 -6.72 7.75
N ASN A 228 5.70 -6.08 6.58
CA ASN A 228 6.23 -6.55 5.31
C ASN A 228 7.44 -5.71 4.90
N MET A 229 8.47 -6.35 4.36
CA MET A 229 9.38 -5.62 3.49
C MET A 229 8.64 -5.15 2.22
N PRO A 230 9.05 -4.06 1.57
CA PRO A 230 8.45 -3.62 0.32
C PRO A 230 8.46 -4.69 -0.76
N GLN A 231 7.29 -5.02 -1.32
CA GLN A 231 7.11 -6.05 -2.34
C GLN A 231 5.92 -5.74 -3.24
N ILE A 232 5.93 -6.28 -4.45
CA ILE A 232 4.79 -6.23 -5.39
C ILE A 232 4.12 -7.60 -5.44
N ARG A 233 2.80 -7.61 -5.44
CA ARG A 233 1.99 -8.78 -5.78
C ARG A 233 1.29 -8.55 -7.11
N ALA A 234 1.48 -9.44 -8.06
CA ALA A 234 0.97 -9.33 -9.42
C ALA A 234 0.65 -10.70 -10.02
N ASN A 235 -0.28 -10.73 -10.96
CA ASN A 235 -0.42 -11.86 -11.89
C ASN A 235 0.52 -11.62 -13.08
N LEU A 236 1.67 -12.28 -13.10
CA LEU A 236 2.66 -12.13 -14.16
C LEU A 236 2.25 -12.78 -15.48
N ALA A 237 1.23 -13.66 -15.47
CA ALA A 237 0.62 -14.18 -16.68
C ALA A 237 -0.24 -13.13 -17.40
N HIS A 238 -0.69 -12.06 -16.71
CA HIS A 238 -1.37 -10.93 -17.34
C HIS A 238 -0.34 -9.92 -17.89
N PRO A 239 -0.18 -9.76 -19.23
CA PRO A 239 0.96 -9.04 -19.82
C PRO A 239 1.12 -7.60 -19.32
N SER A 240 0.01 -6.87 -19.19
CA SER A 240 0.05 -5.47 -18.76
C SER A 240 0.32 -5.34 -17.27
N SER A 241 -0.14 -6.27 -16.43
CA SER A 241 0.18 -6.30 -15.00
C SER A 241 1.64 -6.67 -14.76
N ASN A 242 2.18 -7.64 -15.51
CA ASN A 242 3.60 -7.97 -15.50
C ASN A 242 4.45 -6.74 -15.85
N ARG A 243 4.07 -6.01 -16.91
CA ARG A 243 4.78 -4.79 -17.31
C ARG A 243 4.84 -3.75 -16.20
N ILE A 244 3.70 -3.42 -15.55
CA ILE A 244 3.69 -2.40 -14.50
C ILE A 244 4.30 -2.91 -13.19
N ALA A 245 4.22 -4.21 -12.87
CA ALA A 245 4.90 -4.82 -11.73
C ALA A 245 6.43 -4.67 -11.85
N ARG A 246 7.00 -5.02 -13.00
CA ARG A 246 8.43 -4.84 -13.29
C ARG A 246 8.84 -3.37 -13.34
N ALA A 247 7.95 -2.52 -13.84
CA ALA A 247 8.19 -1.07 -13.94
C ALA A 247 8.19 -0.37 -12.57
N PHE A 248 7.58 -0.95 -11.55
CA PHE A 248 7.60 -0.40 -10.19
C PHE A 248 9.04 -0.20 -9.70
N GLY A 249 9.95 -1.09 -10.04
CA GLY A 249 11.38 -0.87 -9.90
C GLY A 249 11.98 -1.32 -8.57
N ILE A 250 11.32 -2.25 -7.86
CA ILE A 250 11.85 -2.91 -6.66
C ILE A 250 12.18 -4.38 -6.93
N GLU A 251 12.95 -4.98 -6.02
CA GLU A 251 13.54 -6.31 -6.21
C GLU A 251 12.51 -7.44 -6.13
N THR A 252 11.51 -7.36 -5.24
CA THR A 252 10.66 -8.51 -4.89
C THR A 252 9.28 -8.42 -5.54
N ILE A 253 8.95 -9.42 -6.36
CA ILE A 253 7.65 -9.56 -7.02
C ILE A 253 7.09 -10.96 -6.72
N LEU A 254 5.92 -11.02 -6.10
CA LEU A 254 5.18 -12.25 -5.83
C LEU A 254 4.17 -12.49 -6.95
N ASP A 255 4.37 -13.60 -7.68
CA ASP A 255 3.51 -14.00 -8.78
C ASP A 255 2.33 -14.82 -8.28
N ASN A 256 1.16 -14.21 -8.25
CA ASN A 256 -0.11 -14.88 -7.96
C ASN A 256 -1.30 -14.08 -8.50
N GLU A 257 -2.40 -14.78 -8.76
CA GLU A 257 -3.64 -14.16 -9.25
C GLU A 257 -4.35 -13.28 -8.19
N GLY A 258 -4.09 -13.52 -6.92
CA GLY A 258 -4.81 -12.94 -5.80
C GLY A 258 -6.06 -13.74 -5.38
N PRO A 259 -6.60 -13.46 -4.17
CA PRO A 259 -7.78 -14.11 -3.66
C PRO A 259 -9.03 -13.81 -4.51
N LYS A 260 -10.01 -14.72 -4.49
CA LYS A 260 -11.32 -14.46 -5.10
C LYS A 260 -11.95 -13.23 -4.46
N GLY A 261 -12.55 -12.38 -5.28
CA GLY A 261 -13.19 -11.14 -4.80
C GLY A 261 -12.22 -10.01 -4.45
N SER A 262 -10.89 -10.18 -4.56
CA SER A 262 -9.96 -9.07 -4.44
C SER A 262 -10.03 -8.15 -5.65
N LEU A 263 -9.79 -6.85 -5.42
CA LEU A 263 -9.75 -5.84 -6.48
C LEU A 263 -8.80 -6.24 -7.60
N ARG A 264 -7.55 -6.61 -7.26
CA ARG A 264 -6.50 -6.98 -8.21
C ARG A 264 -6.92 -8.15 -9.12
N ARG A 265 -7.47 -9.22 -8.53
CA ARG A 265 -7.92 -10.39 -9.30
C ARG A 265 -9.05 -10.02 -10.24
N VAL A 266 -10.10 -9.40 -9.73
CA VAL A 266 -11.28 -9.02 -10.54
C VAL A 266 -10.90 -8.03 -11.66
N ALA A 267 -9.99 -7.08 -11.38
CA ALA A 267 -9.49 -6.16 -12.39
C ALA A 267 -8.73 -6.88 -13.50
N ASN A 268 -7.79 -7.77 -13.16
CA ASN A 268 -7.02 -8.55 -14.13
C ASN A 268 -7.91 -9.48 -14.96
N ASP A 269 -8.88 -10.16 -14.34
CA ASP A 269 -9.85 -11.03 -15.02
C ASP A 269 -10.71 -10.24 -16.03
N ALA A 270 -10.94 -8.95 -15.77
CA ALA A 270 -11.67 -8.04 -16.67
C ALA A 270 -10.75 -7.29 -17.68
N GLY A 271 -9.45 -7.57 -17.70
CA GLY A 271 -8.50 -6.96 -18.62
C GLY A 271 -7.93 -5.61 -18.17
N VAL A 272 -8.25 -5.14 -16.96
CA VAL A 272 -7.62 -3.96 -16.35
C VAL A 272 -6.34 -4.39 -15.66
N ALA A 273 -5.20 -3.80 -16.03
CA ALA A 273 -3.92 -4.14 -15.41
C ALA A 273 -3.88 -3.65 -13.95
N ALA A 274 -3.81 -4.56 -13.00
CA ALA A 274 -3.78 -4.22 -11.58
C ALA A 274 -2.64 -4.95 -10.85
N ILE A 275 -1.98 -4.22 -9.97
CA ILE A 275 -0.96 -4.73 -9.04
C ILE A 275 -1.25 -4.24 -7.62
N THR A 276 -0.71 -4.96 -6.64
CA THR A 276 -0.72 -4.55 -5.23
C THR A 276 0.72 -4.30 -4.79
N TYR A 277 0.96 -3.16 -4.17
CA TYR A 277 2.15 -2.89 -3.40
C TYR A 277 1.88 -3.23 -1.93
N GLU A 278 2.84 -3.85 -1.28
CA GLU A 278 2.82 -4.18 0.15
C GLU A 278 4.11 -3.66 0.79
N GLY A 279 4.01 -2.91 1.89
CA GLY A 279 5.18 -2.45 2.63
C GLY A 279 4.81 -1.88 3.99
N GLY A 280 5.60 -2.21 5.03
CA GLY A 280 5.35 -1.82 6.41
C GLY A 280 4.23 -2.60 7.09
N GLY A 281 3.83 -2.15 8.26
CA GLY A 281 2.76 -2.71 9.09
C GLY A 281 1.49 -1.87 9.09
N SER A 282 0.38 -2.45 9.59
CA SER A 282 -0.86 -1.72 9.79
C SER A 282 -0.77 -0.80 11.02
N ASN A 283 -1.63 0.23 11.06
CA ASN A 283 -1.66 1.29 12.08
C ASN A 283 -0.39 2.15 12.18
N GLU A 284 0.52 2.00 11.24
CA GLU A 284 1.73 2.82 11.12
C GLU A 284 1.92 3.27 9.68
N ALA A 285 2.71 4.32 9.48
CA ALA A 285 3.10 4.81 8.17
C ALA A 285 4.63 4.85 8.11
N ASP A 286 5.21 3.68 7.90
CA ASP A 286 6.66 3.51 7.81
C ASP A 286 7.24 4.42 6.72
N PRO A 287 8.19 5.33 7.05
CA PRO A 287 8.70 6.32 6.11
C PRO A 287 9.41 5.70 4.90
N GLU A 288 10.11 4.59 5.08
CA GLU A 288 10.81 3.90 4.01
C GLU A 288 9.82 3.28 3.03
N SER A 289 8.83 2.56 3.53
CA SER A 289 7.75 2.00 2.71
C SER A 289 6.96 3.08 1.95
N VAL A 290 6.72 4.23 2.58
CA VAL A 290 6.09 5.41 1.91
C VAL A 290 6.97 5.92 0.78
N GLN A 291 8.27 6.06 1.00
CA GLN A 291 9.21 6.53 -0.02
C GLN A 291 9.29 5.56 -1.20
N VAL A 292 9.39 4.26 -0.93
CA VAL A 292 9.41 3.20 -1.96
C VAL A 292 8.10 3.21 -2.76
N ALA A 293 6.94 3.39 -2.12
CA ALA A 293 5.65 3.50 -2.80
C ALA A 293 5.61 4.68 -3.79
N ILE A 294 6.04 5.87 -3.36
CA ILE A 294 6.11 7.06 -4.21
C ILE A 294 7.08 6.83 -5.40
N TYR A 295 8.27 6.31 -5.11
CA TYR A 295 9.27 5.97 -6.10
C TYR A 295 8.73 5.00 -7.17
N GLY A 296 8.09 3.92 -6.74
CA GLY A 296 7.53 2.92 -7.63
C GLY A 296 6.39 3.44 -8.49
N ILE A 297 5.50 4.28 -7.93
CA ILE A 297 4.44 4.94 -8.70
C ILE A 297 5.04 5.82 -9.80
N LEU A 298 6.03 6.66 -9.48
CA LEU A 298 6.68 7.51 -10.47
C LEU A 298 7.37 6.68 -11.57
N ASN A 299 7.94 5.53 -11.23
CA ASN A 299 8.53 4.61 -12.21
C ASN A 299 7.48 4.01 -13.15
N ILE A 300 6.32 3.58 -12.63
CA ILE A 300 5.20 3.13 -13.47
C ILE A 300 4.77 4.26 -14.41
N LEU A 301 4.54 5.46 -13.91
CA LEU A 301 4.10 6.59 -14.72
C LEU A 301 5.09 6.93 -15.83
N ARG A 302 6.41 6.85 -15.57
CA ARG A 302 7.48 7.01 -16.58
C ARG A 302 7.46 5.87 -17.59
N SER A 303 7.38 4.63 -17.15
CA SER A 303 7.33 3.44 -18.01
C SER A 303 6.12 3.46 -18.96
N LEU A 304 4.98 3.96 -18.48
CA LEU A 304 3.76 4.15 -19.27
C LEU A 304 3.79 5.42 -20.13
N ARG A 305 4.86 6.23 -20.03
CA ARG A 305 5.00 7.54 -20.69
C ARG A 305 3.87 8.51 -20.33
N VAL A 306 3.31 8.38 -19.13
CA VAL A 306 2.35 9.33 -18.58
C VAL A 306 3.05 10.61 -18.17
N ILE A 307 4.21 10.49 -17.54
CA ILE A 307 5.10 11.61 -17.19
C ILE A 307 6.44 11.47 -17.90
N PRO A 308 7.19 12.57 -18.11
CA PRO A 308 8.53 12.54 -18.68
C PRO A 308 9.54 11.76 -17.80
N GLY A 309 10.64 11.31 -18.42
CA GLY A 309 11.75 10.63 -17.78
C GLY A 309 11.73 9.12 -17.97
N TYR A 310 12.74 8.47 -17.42
CA TYR A 310 12.92 7.02 -17.49
C TYR A 310 12.66 6.38 -16.13
N PRO A 311 12.09 5.16 -16.07
CA PRO A 311 11.96 4.45 -14.81
C PRO A 311 13.34 3.99 -14.32
N SER A 312 13.62 4.14 -13.03
CA SER A 312 14.75 3.46 -12.40
C SER A 312 14.42 1.98 -12.22
N ARG A 313 15.45 1.14 -12.16
CA ARG A 313 15.29 -0.31 -12.13
C ARG A 313 16.24 -0.92 -11.11
N PRO A 314 15.83 -2.02 -10.44
CA PRO A 314 16.70 -2.73 -9.52
C PRO A 314 17.83 -3.44 -10.29
N ARG A 315 18.89 -3.86 -9.58
CA ARG A 315 19.99 -4.64 -10.18
C ARG A 315 19.60 -6.07 -10.51
N PHE A 316 18.65 -6.61 -9.77
CA PHE A 316 18.07 -7.94 -9.97
C PHE A 316 16.61 -7.91 -9.50
N ARG A 317 15.87 -8.96 -9.86
CA ARG A 317 14.51 -9.19 -9.35
C ARG A 317 14.40 -10.58 -8.79
N ILE A 318 13.62 -10.72 -7.73
CA ILE A 318 13.18 -11.98 -7.17
C ILE A 318 11.74 -12.17 -7.63
N LEU A 319 11.53 -13.15 -8.50
CA LEU A 319 10.20 -13.53 -9.01
C LEU A 319 9.76 -14.79 -8.28
N ALA A 320 8.86 -14.66 -7.31
CA ALA A 320 8.44 -15.78 -6.47
C ALA A 320 7.03 -16.24 -6.81
N SER A 321 6.91 -17.50 -7.20
CA SER A 321 5.63 -18.20 -7.40
C SER A 321 5.31 -19.18 -6.26
N GLY A 322 6.04 -19.11 -5.14
CA GLY A 322 5.81 -19.91 -3.95
C GLY A 322 6.49 -19.35 -2.72
N SER A 323 6.06 -19.79 -1.57
CA SER A 323 6.59 -19.37 -0.27
C SER A 323 6.34 -20.39 0.83
N VAL A 324 6.97 -20.17 1.99
CA VAL A 324 6.80 -21.00 3.18
C VAL A 324 6.48 -20.14 4.38
N TRP A 325 5.48 -20.53 5.16
CA TRP A 325 5.22 -19.91 6.46
C TRP A 325 6.11 -20.52 7.53
N VAL A 326 6.79 -19.67 8.26
CA VAL A 326 7.47 -20.02 9.51
C VAL A 326 6.46 -19.88 10.63
N ARG A 327 6.16 -20.98 11.32
CA ARG A 327 5.13 -21.00 12.37
C ARG A 327 5.74 -21.32 13.72
N SER A 328 5.11 -20.81 14.77
CA SER A 328 5.43 -21.20 16.14
C SER A 328 4.80 -22.55 16.47
N ASP A 329 5.57 -23.49 17.01
CA ASP A 329 5.05 -24.74 17.54
C ASP A 329 4.56 -24.60 18.99
N GLN A 330 4.89 -23.49 19.65
CA GLN A 330 4.56 -23.19 21.05
C GLN A 330 3.80 -21.87 21.17
N GLY A 331 2.94 -21.79 22.20
CA GLY A 331 2.33 -20.52 22.61
C GLY A 331 3.18 -19.80 23.65
N GLY A 332 3.11 -18.45 23.69
CA GLY A 332 3.83 -17.65 24.68
C GLY A 332 4.17 -16.25 24.18
N LEU A 333 5.13 -15.63 24.85
CA LEU A 333 5.65 -14.33 24.48
C LEU A 333 6.69 -14.48 23.38
N LEU A 334 6.44 -13.83 22.24
CA LEU A 334 7.29 -13.86 21.05
C LEU A 334 8.33 -12.74 21.09
N ASP A 335 9.58 -13.10 20.85
CA ASP A 335 10.67 -12.18 20.54
C ASP A 335 11.22 -12.50 19.14
N VAL A 336 11.01 -11.58 18.20
CA VAL A 336 11.45 -11.72 16.81
C VAL A 336 12.87 -11.21 16.70
N LEU A 337 13.80 -12.10 16.39
CA LEU A 337 15.24 -11.81 16.30
C LEU A 337 15.65 -11.32 14.90
N THR A 338 14.85 -11.68 13.89
CA THR A 338 15.20 -11.45 12.48
C THR A 338 14.11 -10.62 11.81
N PRO A 339 14.38 -9.37 11.42
CA PRO A 339 13.39 -8.49 10.79
C PRO A 339 13.00 -8.93 9.38
N ALA A 340 11.88 -8.41 8.87
CA ALA A 340 11.50 -8.57 7.47
C ALA A 340 12.57 -7.96 6.56
N GLY A 341 12.87 -8.63 5.43
CA GLY A 341 13.97 -8.27 4.53
C GLY A 341 15.25 -9.08 4.78
N SER A 342 15.35 -9.80 5.88
CA SER A 342 16.56 -10.58 6.21
C SER A 342 16.73 -11.83 5.35
N PHE A 343 17.97 -12.11 4.96
CA PHE A 343 18.35 -13.35 4.29
C PHE A 343 18.86 -14.36 5.32
N VAL A 344 18.08 -15.40 5.56
CA VAL A 344 18.33 -16.42 6.59
C VAL A 344 18.83 -17.74 6.03
N GLN A 345 19.52 -18.52 6.85
CA GLN A 345 19.94 -19.88 6.54
C GLN A 345 18.92 -20.89 7.08
N LYS A 346 18.88 -22.10 6.51
CA LYS A 346 18.11 -23.21 7.07
C LYS A 346 18.62 -23.54 8.48
N GLY A 347 17.70 -23.63 9.44
CA GLY A 347 18.04 -23.93 10.84
C GLY A 347 18.52 -22.73 11.65
N GLU A 348 18.54 -21.52 11.08
CA GLU A 348 18.81 -20.29 11.79
C GLU A 348 17.63 -19.92 12.68
N THR A 349 17.90 -19.50 13.93
CA THR A 349 16.85 -19.03 14.84
C THR A 349 16.35 -17.66 14.39
N VAL A 350 15.08 -17.58 14.02
CA VAL A 350 14.44 -16.33 13.53
C VAL A 350 13.61 -15.64 14.60
N ALA A 351 13.18 -16.37 15.61
CA ALA A 351 12.45 -15.85 16.76
C ALA A 351 12.58 -16.82 17.95
N THR A 352 12.24 -16.35 19.14
CA THR A 352 12.10 -17.17 20.35
C THR A 352 10.73 -16.97 20.98
N VAL A 353 10.21 -18.02 21.61
CA VAL A 353 8.98 -17.97 22.40
C VAL A 353 9.31 -18.33 23.84
N THR A 354 8.90 -17.47 24.76
CA THR A 354 9.02 -17.70 26.21
C THR A 354 7.65 -18.04 26.79
N ASP A 355 7.54 -19.20 27.46
CA ASP A 355 6.32 -19.58 28.18
C ASP A 355 6.35 -18.93 29.58
N PRO A 356 5.42 -17.99 29.88
CA PRO A 356 5.39 -17.34 31.18
C PRO A 356 4.99 -18.30 32.32
N GLU A 357 4.41 -19.48 32.03
CA GLU A 357 4.10 -20.51 33.00
C GLU A 357 5.32 -21.39 33.31
N ARG A 358 6.37 -21.32 32.50
CA ARG A 358 7.64 -22.06 32.65
C ARG A 358 8.84 -21.11 32.62
N PRO A 359 9.05 -20.32 33.67
CA PRO A 359 10.13 -19.36 33.71
C PRO A 359 11.50 -19.98 33.44
N GLY A 360 12.19 -19.44 32.47
CA GLY A 360 13.52 -19.90 32.05
C GLY A 360 13.55 -20.92 30.92
N GLU A 361 12.39 -21.36 30.43
CA GLU A 361 12.28 -22.13 29.21
C GLU A 361 12.02 -21.20 28.01
N ASN A 362 12.91 -21.24 27.02
CA ASN A 362 12.77 -20.54 25.74
C ASN A 362 12.73 -21.57 24.62
N PHE A 363 11.88 -21.37 23.66
CA PHE A 363 11.72 -22.22 22.47
C PHE A 363 12.15 -21.45 21.22
N ASP A 364 13.20 -21.96 20.58
CA ASP A 364 13.69 -21.36 19.32
C ASP A 364 12.80 -21.73 18.15
N ILE A 365 12.44 -20.73 17.36
CA ILE A 365 11.76 -20.92 16.07
C ILE A 365 12.78 -20.83 14.98
N LEU A 366 12.99 -21.95 14.27
CA LEU A 366 14.02 -22.10 13.27
C LEU A 366 13.49 -21.88 11.85
N SER A 367 14.28 -21.23 11.00
CA SER A 367 13.96 -21.14 9.58
C SER A 367 13.95 -22.52 8.91
N PRO A 368 12.86 -22.93 8.24
CA PRO A 368 12.74 -24.24 7.61
C PRO A 368 13.59 -24.38 6.35
N ALA A 369 14.00 -23.26 5.74
CA ALA A 369 14.80 -23.22 4.52
C ALA A 369 15.73 -22.00 4.52
N ARG A 370 16.73 -22.01 3.65
CA ARG A 370 17.49 -20.82 3.31
C ARG A 370 16.65 -19.92 2.40
N GLY A 371 16.57 -18.60 2.68
CA GLY A 371 15.77 -17.73 1.85
C GLY A 371 15.65 -16.32 2.38
N LEU A 372 14.77 -15.52 1.76
CA LEU A 372 14.46 -14.14 2.11
C LEU A 372 13.18 -14.11 2.94
N LEU A 373 13.26 -13.54 4.14
CA LEU A 373 12.12 -13.38 5.04
C LEU A 373 11.37 -12.09 4.66
N ILE A 374 10.25 -12.21 3.96
CA ILE A 374 9.53 -11.07 3.39
C ILE A 374 8.49 -10.43 4.32
N SER A 375 8.16 -11.12 5.41
CA SER A 375 7.26 -10.61 6.44
C SER A 375 7.58 -11.25 7.78
N THR A 376 7.39 -10.50 8.88
CA THR A 376 7.55 -10.99 10.25
C THR A 376 6.42 -10.53 11.14
N ALA A 377 6.13 -11.29 12.21
CA ALA A 377 5.19 -10.90 13.25
C ALA A 377 5.73 -9.70 14.04
N THR A 378 4.81 -8.83 14.47
CA THR A 378 5.08 -7.71 15.40
C THR A 378 4.26 -7.84 16.67
N HIS A 379 3.32 -8.79 16.72
CA HIS A 379 2.52 -9.04 17.91
C HIS A 379 3.34 -9.84 18.93
N PRO A 380 3.46 -9.38 20.17
CA PRO A 380 4.36 -9.98 21.17
C PRO A 380 3.82 -11.27 21.81
N PHE A 381 2.63 -11.72 21.44
CA PHE A 381 2.01 -12.96 21.94
C PHE A 381 1.57 -13.85 20.78
N VAL A 382 1.86 -15.13 20.88
CA VAL A 382 1.49 -16.13 19.87
C VAL A 382 0.91 -17.38 20.53
N THR A 383 0.11 -18.10 19.77
CA THR A 383 -0.35 -19.46 20.09
C THR A 383 0.35 -20.45 19.17
N ALA A 384 0.33 -21.73 19.52
CA ALA A 384 0.84 -22.79 18.65
C ALA A 384 0.14 -22.75 17.29
N GLY A 385 0.92 -22.87 16.20
CA GLY A 385 0.45 -22.74 14.83
C GLY A 385 0.44 -21.31 14.27
N THR A 386 0.60 -20.28 15.12
CA THR A 386 0.64 -18.89 14.65
C THR A 386 1.80 -18.70 13.69
N PRO A 387 1.55 -18.17 12.46
CA PRO A 387 2.62 -17.84 11.54
C PRO A 387 3.36 -16.59 12.03
N ILE A 388 4.67 -16.68 12.17
CA ILE A 388 5.56 -15.61 12.66
C ILE A 388 6.44 -15.01 11.59
N GLY A 389 6.57 -15.68 10.44
CA GLY A 389 7.37 -15.21 9.32
C GLY A 389 6.89 -15.78 7.99
N HIS A 390 7.11 -15.04 6.92
CA HIS A 390 6.83 -15.44 5.54
C HIS A 390 8.14 -15.48 4.76
N LEU A 391 8.56 -16.66 4.34
CA LEU A 391 9.87 -16.93 3.75
C LEU A 391 9.74 -17.25 2.27
N LEU A 392 10.59 -16.67 1.44
CA LEU A 392 10.84 -17.10 0.06
C LEU A 392 12.05 -18.05 0.05
N PRO A 393 11.87 -19.36 -0.12
CA PRO A 393 12.97 -20.32 -0.15
C PRO A 393 13.84 -20.10 -1.39
N MET A 394 15.14 -19.87 -1.23
CA MET A 394 16.05 -19.57 -2.35
C MET A 394 17.10 -20.67 -2.53
N THR A 395 17.12 -21.29 -3.69
CA THR A 395 18.13 -22.30 -4.08
C THR A 395 19.27 -21.69 -4.87
N GLY A 396 19.04 -20.59 -5.59
CA GLY A 396 19.98 -19.86 -6.45
C GLY A 396 19.99 -18.36 -6.23
N GLY A 397 20.74 -17.61 -7.05
CA GLY A 397 20.75 -16.13 -7.07
C GLY A 397 21.32 -15.44 -5.84
N THR A 398 21.78 -16.19 -4.84
CA THR A 398 22.17 -15.65 -3.53
C THR A 398 23.45 -14.81 -3.56
N LYS A 399 24.29 -14.97 -4.58
CA LYS A 399 25.51 -14.15 -4.72
C LYS A 399 25.16 -12.71 -5.04
N THR A 400 24.27 -12.49 -5.99
CA THR A 400 23.78 -11.16 -6.39
C THR A 400 22.99 -10.51 -5.26
N LEU A 401 22.08 -11.25 -4.61
CA LEU A 401 21.33 -10.76 -3.45
C LEU A 401 22.25 -10.27 -2.34
N ARG A 402 23.31 -11.00 -2.00
CA ARG A 402 24.26 -10.62 -0.94
C ARG A 402 25.00 -9.30 -1.20
N THR A 403 25.06 -8.83 -2.43
CA THR A 403 25.64 -7.51 -2.76
C THR A 403 24.74 -6.33 -2.40
N ARG A 404 23.51 -6.62 -1.96
CA ARG A 404 22.48 -5.63 -1.62
C ARG A 404 21.94 -5.84 -0.20
N LEU A 405 22.61 -6.60 0.64
CA LEU A 405 22.31 -6.67 2.06
C LEU A 405 23.04 -5.53 2.80
N ASP A 406 22.37 -4.98 3.80
CA ASP A 406 22.97 -4.06 4.76
C ASP A 406 23.84 -4.79 5.81
N GLU A 407 24.29 -4.06 6.84
CA GLU A 407 25.11 -4.61 7.92
C GLU A 407 24.35 -5.63 8.77
N GLU A 408 23.03 -5.52 8.89
CA GLU A 408 22.16 -6.44 9.59
C GLU A 408 21.74 -7.67 8.73
N GLY A 409 22.13 -7.70 7.45
CA GLY A 409 21.78 -8.77 6.52
C GLY A 409 20.41 -8.65 5.88
N CYS A 410 19.79 -7.45 5.93
CA CYS A 410 18.52 -7.14 5.30
C CYS A 410 18.71 -6.64 3.87
N LEU A 411 17.78 -6.97 2.99
CA LEU A 411 17.77 -6.50 1.60
C LEU A 411 17.45 -5.00 1.55
N ILE A 412 18.40 -4.22 1.02
CA ILE A 412 18.20 -2.81 0.71
C ILE A 412 17.28 -2.71 -0.52
N THR A 413 16.03 -2.33 -0.32
CA THR A 413 15.06 -2.18 -1.40
C THR A 413 15.37 -0.96 -2.26
N SER A 414 15.34 -1.11 -3.58
CA SER A 414 15.53 0.01 -4.50
C SER A 414 14.46 1.09 -4.28
N GLY A 415 14.92 2.33 -4.18
CA GLY A 415 14.06 3.48 -3.88
C GLY A 415 14.06 3.88 -2.40
N SER A 416 14.52 3.04 -1.48
CA SER A 416 14.67 3.40 -0.07
C SER A 416 15.87 4.35 0.15
N ASP A 417 16.94 4.16 -0.62
CA ASP A 417 18.18 4.96 -0.58
C ASP A 417 18.11 6.25 -1.41
N GLY A 418 17.01 6.45 -2.16
CA GLY A 418 16.84 7.63 -3.02
C GLY A 418 17.73 7.66 -4.26
N GLU A 419 18.55 6.63 -4.50
CA GLU A 419 19.46 6.54 -5.64
C GLU A 419 18.77 5.91 -6.87
N PRO A 420 18.60 6.66 -7.98
CA PRO A 420 18.10 6.11 -9.22
C PRO A 420 19.17 5.27 -9.90
N SER A 421 19.01 3.95 -9.97
CA SER A 421 19.84 3.10 -10.81
C SER A 421 19.26 3.01 -12.23
N TRP A 422 19.98 3.58 -13.22
CA TRP A 422 19.64 3.45 -14.63
C TRP A 422 20.19 2.12 -15.17
N ARG A 423 19.31 1.23 -15.66
CA ARG A 423 19.69 0.02 -16.36
C ARG A 423 18.70 -0.27 -17.46
N GLU A 424 19.15 -0.92 -18.54
CA GLU A 424 18.26 -1.52 -19.52
C GLU A 424 17.65 -2.79 -18.95
N ASP A 425 16.49 -3.24 -19.46
CA ASP A 425 15.81 -4.44 -18.92
C ASP A 425 16.66 -5.70 -19.09
N ASP A 426 17.50 -5.75 -20.15
CA ASP A 426 18.35 -6.90 -20.47
C ASP A 426 19.54 -7.06 -19.49
N ASP A 427 19.85 -6.00 -18.71
CA ASP A 427 20.91 -6.02 -17.70
C ASP A 427 20.43 -6.46 -16.30
N ILE A 428 19.15 -6.83 -16.17
CA ILE A 428 18.56 -7.19 -14.87
C ILE A 428 18.48 -8.70 -14.75
N GLU A 429 19.14 -9.24 -13.73
CA GLU A 429 19.06 -10.66 -13.38
C GLU A 429 17.71 -10.96 -12.72
N ASP A 430 16.89 -11.83 -13.35
CA ASP A 430 15.67 -12.37 -12.74
C ASP A 430 16.00 -13.65 -11.96
N ILE A 431 15.85 -13.63 -10.64
CA ILE A 431 16.04 -14.76 -9.74
C ILE A 431 14.68 -15.39 -9.50
N SER A 432 14.44 -16.58 -10.09
CA SER A 432 13.19 -17.31 -9.90
C SER A 432 13.18 -18.07 -8.57
N VAL A 433 12.08 -17.94 -7.84
CA VAL A 433 11.75 -18.74 -6.65
C VAL A 433 10.48 -19.52 -6.97
N GLU A 434 10.65 -20.81 -7.26
CA GLU A 434 9.56 -21.70 -7.60
C GLU A 434 9.10 -22.48 -6.37
N GLY A 435 7.80 -22.80 -6.29
CA GLY A 435 7.22 -23.59 -5.23
C GLY A 435 5.71 -23.45 -5.17
N GLU A 436 5.12 -24.14 -4.23
CA GLU A 436 3.71 -23.97 -3.89
C GLU A 436 3.58 -22.93 -2.77
N TRP A 437 2.49 -22.17 -2.78
CA TRP A 437 2.15 -21.29 -1.68
C TRP A 437 1.71 -22.14 -0.49
N SER A 438 2.54 -22.24 0.56
CA SER A 438 2.16 -22.96 1.77
C SER A 438 1.01 -22.23 2.47
N GLY A 439 -0.12 -22.94 2.65
CA GLY A 439 -1.31 -22.35 3.29
C GLY A 439 -2.22 -21.52 2.38
N GLY A 440 -2.08 -21.63 1.03
CA GLY A 440 -2.84 -20.85 0.07
C GLY A 440 -2.18 -19.54 -0.31
N SER A 441 -2.90 -18.65 -1.03
CA SER A 441 -2.37 -17.32 -1.36
C SER A 441 -1.98 -16.57 -0.08
N PRO A 442 -0.86 -15.82 -0.07
CA PRO A 442 -0.46 -14.98 1.07
C PRO A 442 -1.59 -14.06 1.57
N ASP A 443 -2.51 -13.72 0.67
CA ASP A 443 -3.68 -12.90 0.97
C ASP A 443 -4.85 -13.72 1.57
N ALA A 444 -4.85 -15.05 1.49
CA ALA A 444 -5.97 -15.89 1.93
C ALA A 444 -5.86 -16.34 3.39
N GLU A 445 -4.66 -16.42 3.94
CA GLU A 445 -4.44 -16.97 5.28
C GLU A 445 -4.78 -15.99 6.42
N TRP A 446 -4.94 -14.71 6.08
CA TRP A 446 -5.09 -13.63 7.05
C TRP A 446 -6.54 -13.18 7.29
N GLY A 447 -7.50 -13.76 6.59
CA GLY A 447 -8.93 -13.49 6.76
C GLY A 447 -9.69 -14.60 7.50
N ARG A 448 -9.01 -15.60 8.05
CA ARG A 448 -9.68 -16.74 8.68
C ARG A 448 -9.82 -16.64 10.20
N ASP A 449 -9.30 -15.61 10.83
CA ASP A 449 -9.44 -15.45 12.28
C ASP A 449 -10.84 -14.95 12.71
N GLU A 450 -11.75 -14.70 11.73
CA GLU A 450 -13.18 -14.59 12.01
C GLU A 450 -13.90 -15.36 10.88
N GLU A 451 -14.55 -16.44 11.23
CA GLU A 451 -15.39 -17.27 10.38
C GLU A 451 -16.23 -16.40 9.45
N SER A 452 -15.96 -16.51 8.16
CA SER A 452 -16.97 -16.14 7.17
C SER A 452 -18.13 -17.10 7.37
N ALA A 453 -19.14 -16.68 8.11
CA ALA A 453 -20.44 -17.34 8.05
C ALA A 453 -20.80 -17.44 6.57
N THR A 454 -20.85 -18.64 6.05
CA THR A 454 -21.32 -18.93 4.71
C THR A 454 -22.77 -18.42 4.65
N GLU A 455 -23.16 -17.81 3.53
CA GLU A 455 -24.52 -17.25 3.32
C GLU A 455 -25.65 -18.28 3.58
N GLU A 456 -25.35 -19.55 3.82
CA GLU A 456 -26.30 -20.62 4.15
C GLU A 456 -26.65 -20.74 5.64
N GLU A 457 -25.86 -20.17 6.57
CA GLU A 457 -26.15 -20.25 8.02
C GLU A 457 -26.80 -18.97 8.59
N ALA A 458 -27.05 -17.95 7.79
CA ALA A 458 -27.65 -16.71 8.27
C ALA A 458 -29.19 -16.71 8.31
N ASP A 459 -29.85 -17.77 7.85
CA ASP A 459 -31.33 -17.88 7.83
C ASP A 459 -31.94 -18.58 9.06
N GLU A 460 -31.14 -19.08 10.00
CA GLU A 460 -31.62 -19.69 11.25
C GLU A 460 -31.18 -18.94 12.52
N ALA A 461 -31.26 -17.62 12.54
CA ALA A 461 -31.13 -16.87 13.77
C ALA A 461 -32.50 -16.82 14.49
N ASP A 462 -32.56 -17.47 15.63
CA ASP A 462 -33.69 -17.46 16.58
C ASP A 462 -34.16 -16.02 16.88
N PRO A 463 -35.44 -15.67 16.64
CA PRO A 463 -35.95 -14.31 16.82
C PRO A 463 -36.14 -13.86 18.28
N ASN A 464 -35.60 -14.58 19.29
CA ASN A 464 -35.87 -14.34 20.73
C ASN A 464 -34.70 -13.68 21.49
N TRP A 465 -33.71 -13.02 20.86
CA TRP A 465 -32.77 -12.16 21.57
C TRP A 465 -33.16 -10.69 21.40
N LEU A 466 -34.02 -10.20 22.30
CA LEU A 466 -34.16 -8.81 22.71
C LEU A 466 -33.60 -8.62 24.10
#